data_d1e211b7768aca3b458c7406e7c8b519
#
_entry.id   d1e211b7768aca3b458c7406e7c8b519
#
_cell.length_a   1.000
_cell.length_b   1.000
_cell.length_c   1.000
_cell.angle_alpha   90.00
_cell.angle_beta   90.00
_cell.angle_gamma   90.00
#
_symmetry.space_group_name_H-M   'P 1'
#
loop_
_entity.id
_entity.type
_entity.pdbx_description
1 polymer ?
#
loop_
_entity_poly.entity_id
_entity_poly.type
_entity_poly.pdbx_seq_one_letter_code
_entity_poly.pdbx_strand_id
1 'polypeptide(L)'
;EYVQKDKPGFYKALKNVADRRVAITYKDEGLEDKLEKELSKDSKKKLGSIKTKICSKIDSYCEGNENYKNVYNYLLEKNFSSELECVIAWQVLLILIEREKNKAQYVWPFIPIFQIDEYEEELKKHKKDAEYLVRYHYKLPMYYGIEAMQVISSNNVEQFLDFAGEIFEFRIALDYASKRKKGTLISQEDQDKVLTKCAEEKWDDILRTFSRGTEIQRFITNIAKIGIKGLEKNTASYSGGTFTGIGIKRSEIRKELEEEQYSELL
;
A
#
# COMPACT_ATOMS: atom_id res chain seq x y z
N GLU A 1 -12.38 23.69 -6.75
CA GLU A 1 -12.31 22.25 -7.16
C GLU A 1 -11.34 22.09 -8.32
N TYR A 2 -10.04 21.98 -8.02
CA TYR A 2 -9.07 21.51 -8.99
C TYR A 2 -9.16 19.99 -9.08
N VAL A 3 -10.16 19.49 -9.79
CA VAL A 3 -10.18 18.10 -10.25
C VAL A 3 -9.14 18.01 -11.35
N GLN A 4 -7.97 17.50 -11.06
CA GLN A 4 -6.95 17.18 -12.06
C GLN A 4 -7.53 16.14 -13.03
N LYS A 5 -8.03 16.60 -14.17
CA LYS A 5 -8.59 15.75 -15.23
C LYS A 5 -7.53 14.91 -15.96
N ASP A 6 -6.25 15.23 -15.83
CA ASP A 6 -5.15 14.53 -16.53
C ASP A 6 -4.04 14.05 -15.58
N LYS A 7 -4.40 13.12 -14.67
CA LYS A 7 -3.40 12.45 -13.81
C LYS A 7 -2.28 11.75 -14.59
N PRO A 8 -2.55 11.01 -15.68
CA PRO A 8 -1.48 10.34 -16.43
C PRO A 8 -0.46 11.29 -17.04
N GLY A 9 -0.90 12.42 -17.60
CA GLY A 9 -0.01 13.44 -18.17
C GLY A 9 0.85 14.12 -17.10
N PHE A 10 0.27 14.41 -15.94
CA PHE A 10 0.99 14.98 -14.81
C PHE A 10 2.07 14.02 -14.27
N TYR A 11 1.74 12.76 -14.07
CA TYR A 11 2.71 11.75 -13.62
C TYR A 11 3.83 11.51 -14.62
N LYS A 12 3.52 11.55 -15.92
CA LYS A 12 4.54 11.48 -16.97
C LYS A 12 5.48 12.68 -16.93
N ALA A 13 4.97 13.87 -16.67
CA ALA A 13 5.79 15.07 -16.52
C ALA A 13 6.73 14.98 -15.31
N LEU A 14 6.22 14.54 -14.15
CA LEU A 14 7.04 14.32 -12.95
C LEU A 14 8.17 13.32 -13.20
N LYS A 15 7.84 12.18 -13.81
CA LYS A 15 8.83 11.18 -14.20
C LYS A 15 9.91 11.77 -15.09
N ASN A 16 9.53 12.49 -16.14
CA ASN A 16 10.47 13.13 -17.08
C ASN A 16 11.41 14.11 -16.38
N VAL A 17 10.93 14.86 -15.37
CA VAL A 17 11.78 15.78 -14.61
C VAL A 17 12.78 15.02 -13.76
N ALA A 18 12.34 13.96 -13.06
CA ALA A 18 13.22 13.10 -12.28
C ALA A 18 14.29 12.43 -13.17
N ASP A 19 13.87 11.84 -14.28
CA ASP A 19 14.78 11.18 -15.23
C ASP A 19 15.86 12.15 -15.77
N ARG A 20 15.48 13.38 -16.14
CA ARG A 20 16.43 14.40 -16.58
C ARG A 20 17.47 14.76 -15.52
N ARG A 21 17.06 14.84 -14.24
CA ARG A 21 18.00 15.11 -13.13
C ARG A 21 18.99 13.97 -12.95
N VAL A 22 18.51 12.73 -13.03
CA VAL A 22 19.35 11.53 -12.92
C VAL A 22 20.31 11.43 -14.10
N ALA A 23 19.87 11.74 -15.32
CA ALA A 23 20.67 11.70 -16.53
C ALA A 23 21.89 12.66 -16.52
N ILE A 24 21.87 13.71 -15.69
CA ILE A 24 23.03 14.59 -15.49
C ILE A 24 24.22 13.82 -14.90
N THR A 25 23.96 12.89 -13.98
CA THR A 25 25.00 12.11 -13.29
C THR A 25 25.21 10.74 -13.93
N TYR A 26 24.13 10.09 -14.35
CA TYR A 26 24.14 8.79 -15.01
C TYR A 26 23.64 8.97 -16.45
N LYS A 27 24.58 9.13 -17.39
CA LYS A 27 24.27 9.36 -18.80
C LYS A 27 23.27 8.31 -19.32
N ASP A 28 22.20 8.79 -19.95
CA ASP A 28 21.19 8.01 -20.65
C ASP A 28 20.34 7.04 -19.79
N GLU A 29 20.38 7.17 -18.46
CA GLU A 29 19.58 6.37 -17.54
C GLU A 29 18.62 7.25 -16.73
N GLY A 30 17.36 6.81 -16.60
CA GLY A 30 16.35 7.47 -15.78
C GLY A 30 16.36 6.97 -14.33
N LEU A 31 15.57 7.63 -13.48
CA LEU A 31 15.41 7.20 -12.08
C LEU A 31 14.83 5.79 -12.00
N GLU A 32 13.84 5.46 -12.83
CA GLU A 32 13.19 4.15 -12.84
C GLU A 32 14.17 3.01 -13.16
N ASP A 33 15.18 3.27 -13.98
CA ASP A 33 16.21 2.29 -14.35
C ASP A 33 17.14 1.95 -13.18
N LYS A 34 17.08 2.72 -12.09
CA LYS A 34 17.85 2.48 -10.86
C LYS A 34 17.07 1.76 -9.78
N LEU A 35 15.76 1.58 -10.00
CA LEU A 35 14.84 0.98 -9.01
C LEU A 35 14.59 -0.50 -9.33
N GLU A 36 14.83 -1.37 -8.35
CA GLU A 36 14.47 -2.78 -8.48
C GLU A 36 12.96 -2.96 -8.30
N LYS A 37 12.34 -3.64 -9.26
CA LYS A 37 10.88 -3.92 -9.26
C LYS A 37 10.55 -5.24 -8.58
N GLU A 38 11.53 -6.11 -8.36
CA GLU A 38 11.35 -7.40 -7.72
C GLU A 38 11.74 -7.36 -6.24
N LEU A 39 11.11 -8.21 -5.46
CA LEU A 39 11.48 -8.45 -4.07
C LEU A 39 12.90 -9.04 -3.99
N SER A 40 13.64 -8.65 -2.97
CA SER A 40 14.94 -9.22 -2.66
C SER A 40 14.85 -10.74 -2.41
N LYS A 41 15.98 -11.44 -2.50
CA LYS A 41 16.05 -12.88 -2.21
C LYS A 41 15.56 -13.21 -0.80
N ASP A 42 15.82 -12.33 0.18
CA ASP A 42 15.42 -12.56 1.57
C ASP A 42 13.91 -12.34 1.75
N SER A 43 13.30 -11.35 1.09
CA SER A 43 11.86 -11.20 1.07
C SER A 43 11.17 -12.34 0.33
N LYS A 44 11.74 -12.82 -0.79
CA LYS A 44 11.22 -14.01 -1.51
C LYS A 44 11.22 -15.25 -0.61
N LYS A 45 12.26 -15.50 0.17
CA LYS A 45 12.29 -16.64 1.14
C LYS A 45 11.18 -16.56 2.20
N LYS A 46 10.78 -15.34 2.61
CA LYS A 46 9.67 -15.16 3.55
C LYS A 46 8.33 -15.56 2.96
N LEU A 47 8.14 -15.43 1.63
CA LEU A 47 6.86 -15.70 0.97
C LEU A 47 6.36 -17.13 1.18
N GLY A 48 7.24 -18.13 1.14
CA GLY A 48 6.88 -19.52 1.43
C GLY A 48 6.30 -19.71 2.84
N SER A 49 6.94 -19.10 3.86
CA SER A 49 6.44 -19.10 5.24
C SER A 49 5.11 -18.34 5.37
N ILE A 50 4.94 -17.24 4.66
CA ILE A 50 3.69 -16.47 4.64
C ILE A 50 2.56 -17.30 4.03
N LYS A 51 2.81 -17.94 2.88
CA LYS A 51 1.86 -18.89 2.26
C LYS A 51 1.40 -19.94 3.26
N THR A 52 2.34 -20.61 3.93
CA THR A 52 2.01 -21.65 4.92
C THR A 52 1.11 -21.11 6.02
N LYS A 53 1.38 -19.92 6.56
CA LYS A 53 0.54 -19.30 7.60
C LYS A 53 -0.88 -18.97 7.10
N ILE A 54 -1.01 -18.49 5.88
CA ILE A 54 -2.32 -18.20 5.27
C ILE A 54 -3.08 -19.50 5.03
N CYS A 55 -2.43 -20.52 4.45
CA CYS A 55 -3.04 -21.84 4.24
C CYS A 55 -3.51 -22.46 5.55
N SER A 56 -2.69 -22.44 6.62
CA SER A 56 -3.10 -22.97 7.94
C SER A 56 -4.33 -22.27 8.50
N LYS A 57 -4.50 -20.96 8.28
CA LYS A 57 -5.72 -20.24 8.65
C LYS A 57 -6.92 -20.71 7.81
N ILE A 58 -6.74 -20.87 6.51
CA ILE A 58 -7.79 -21.36 5.62
C ILE A 58 -8.19 -22.77 6.03
N ASP A 59 -7.23 -23.65 6.29
CA ASP A 59 -7.49 -25.03 6.73
C ASP A 59 -8.36 -25.06 7.99
N SER A 60 -8.03 -24.23 9.00
CA SER A 60 -8.82 -24.11 10.22
C SER A 60 -10.26 -23.64 9.98
N TYR A 61 -10.51 -22.97 8.87
CA TYR A 61 -11.86 -22.52 8.48
C TYR A 61 -12.60 -23.51 7.60
N CYS A 62 -11.86 -24.33 6.85
CA CYS A 62 -12.40 -25.32 5.93
C CYS A 62 -12.68 -26.68 6.61
N GLU A 63 -12.24 -26.88 7.87
CA GLU A 63 -12.57 -28.10 8.62
C GLU A 63 -14.10 -28.28 8.70
N GLY A 64 -14.63 -29.21 7.88
CA GLY A 64 -16.06 -29.50 7.80
C GLY A 64 -16.86 -28.65 6.81
N ASN A 65 -16.25 -27.77 6.05
CA ASN A 65 -16.91 -26.96 5.02
C ASN A 65 -16.32 -27.19 3.63
N GLU A 66 -17.07 -27.87 2.75
CA GLU A 66 -16.62 -28.19 1.40
C GLU A 66 -16.74 -27.02 0.41
N ASN A 67 -17.38 -25.92 0.80
CA ASN A 67 -17.71 -24.83 -0.11
C ASN A 67 -16.48 -24.20 -0.79
N TYR A 68 -15.33 -24.22 -0.12
CA TYR A 68 -14.08 -23.62 -0.63
C TYR A 68 -13.08 -24.66 -1.16
N LYS A 69 -13.37 -25.94 -1.04
CA LYS A 69 -12.46 -27.03 -1.37
C LYS A 69 -12.06 -27.02 -2.85
N ASN A 70 -12.99 -26.68 -3.73
CA ASN A 70 -12.73 -26.58 -5.17
C ASN A 70 -11.71 -25.47 -5.48
N VAL A 71 -11.89 -24.28 -4.89
CA VAL A 71 -10.97 -23.14 -5.07
C VAL A 71 -9.63 -23.42 -4.40
N TYR A 72 -9.62 -24.05 -3.24
CA TYR A 72 -8.40 -24.47 -2.55
C TYR A 72 -7.56 -25.40 -3.41
N ASN A 73 -8.16 -26.48 -3.96
CA ASN A 73 -7.50 -27.43 -4.84
C ASN A 73 -7.02 -26.75 -6.14
N TYR A 74 -7.84 -25.89 -6.73
CA TYR A 74 -7.45 -25.08 -7.87
C TYR A 74 -6.19 -24.24 -7.59
N LEU A 75 -6.09 -23.59 -6.43
CA LEU A 75 -4.92 -22.79 -6.06
C LEU A 75 -3.67 -23.63 -5.79
N LEU A 76 -3.81 -24.88 -5.37
CA LEU A 76 -2.68 -25.81 -5.24
C LEU A 76 -2.07 -26.18 -6.60
N GLU A 77 -2.91 -26.33 -7.62
CA GLU A 77 -2.50 -26.77 -8.96
C GLU A 77 -2.14 -25.60 -9.88
N LYS A 78 -2.62 -24.38 -9.58
CA LYS A 78 -2.41 -23.21 -10.42
C LYS A 78 -0.94 -22.78 -10.46
N ASN A 79 -0.42 -22.62 -11.66
CA ASN A 79 0.89 -22.01 -11.89
C ASN A 79 0.78 -20.48 -11.82
N PHE A 80 1.56 -19.88 -10.94
CA PHE A 80 1.63 -18.43 -10.75
C PHE A 80 2.90 -17.88 -11.39
N SER A 81 2.84 -16.64 -11.89
CA SER A 81 3.99 -15.96 -12.49
C SER A 81 5.07 -15.60 -11.45
N SER A 82 4.67 -15.46 -10.17
CA SER A 82 5.58 -15.19 -9.06
C SER A 82 5.05 -15.76 -7.74
N GLU A 83 5.98 -15.99 -6.77
CA GLU A 83 5.60 -16.43 -5.43
C GLU A 83 4.70 -15.39 -4.71
N LEU A 84 4.94 -14.10 -4.94
CA LEU A 84 4.10 -13.04 -4.37
C LEU A 84 2.67 -13.13 -4.90
N GLU A 85 2.50 -13.36 -6.19
CA GLU A 85 1.18 -13.51 -6.80
C GLU A 85 0.44 -14.73 -6.24
N CYS A 86 1.17 -15.83 -6.01
CA CYS A 86 0.63 -17.00 -5.31
C CYS A 86 0.12 -16.63 -3.92
N VAL A 87 0.93 -15.94 -3.11
CA VAL A 87 0.54 -15.54 -1.75
C VAL A 87 -0.66 -14.60 -1.75
N ILE A 88 -0.72 -13.66 -2.70
CA ILE A 88 -1.85 -12.75 -2.86
C ILE A 88 -3.14 -13.52 -3.18
N ALA A 89 -3.08 -14.50 -4.06
CA ALA A 89 -4.24 -15.33 -4.39
C ALA A 89 -4.77 -16.07 -3.14
N TRP A 90 -3.90 -16.70 -2.37
CA TRP A 90 -4.29 -17.32 -1.10
C TRP A 90 -4.88 -16.32 -0.09
N GLN A 91 -4.34 -15.11 -0.04
CA GLN A 91 -4.89 -14.04 0.83
C GLN A 91 -6.28 -13.60 0.36
N VAL A 92 -6.55 -13.54 -0.95
CA VAL A 92 -7.92 -13.25 -1.46
C VAL A 92 -8.89 -14.32 -1.01
N LEU A 93 -8.53 -15.60 -1.13
CA LEU A 93 -9.38 -16.68 -0.65
C LEU A 93 -9.69 -16.55 0.86
N LEU A 94 -8.68 -16.24 1.67
CA LEU A 94 -8.86 -15.99 3.11
C LEU A 94 -9.83 -14.82 3.37
N ILE A 95 -9.69 -13.72 2.64
CA ILE A 95 -10.59 -12.55 2.73
C ILE A 95 -12.04 -12.97 2.43
N LEU A 96 -12.25 -13.74 1.38
CA LEU A 96 -13.59 -14.18 0.97
C LEU A 96 -14.22 -15.08 2.03
N ILE A 97 -13.48 -16.05 2.55
CA ILE A 97 -13.93 -16.95 3.63
C ILE A 97 -14.32 -16.16 4.87
N GLU A 98 -13.48 -15.22 5.31
CA GLU A 98 -13.76 -14.42 6.51
C GLU A 98 -14.97 -13.49 6.31
N ARG A 99 -15.15 -12.95 5.12
CA ARG A 99 -16.35 -12.15 4.78
C ARG A 99 -17.63 -12.95 4.85
N GLU A 100 -17.63 -14.16 4.32
CA GLU A 100 -18.80 -15.02 4.34
C GLU A 100 -19.13 -15.49 5.76
N LYS A 101 -18.14 -15.86 6.57
CA LYS A 101 -18.35 -16.17 7.99
C LYS A 101 -19.08 -15.04 8.73
N ASN A 102 -18.70 -13.80 8.47
CA ASN A 102 -19.35 -12.66 9.12
C ASN A 102 -20.77 -12.41 8.57
N LYS A 103 -21.03 -12.71 7.30
CA LYS A 103 -22.39 -12.68 6.74
C LYS A 103 -23.26 -13.78 7.30
N ALA A 104 -22.72 -14.99 7.45
CA ALA A 104 -23.46 -16.15 7.97
C ALA A 104 -23.94 -16.00 9.41
N GLN A 105 -23.36 -15.08 10.20
CA GLN A 105 -23.91 -14.71 11.52
C GLN A 105 -25.28 -14.01 11.43
N TYR A 106 -25.64 -13.49 10.26
CA TYR A 106 -26.85 -12.69 10.05
C TYR A 106 -27.84 -13.29 9.03
N VAL A 107 -27.48 -14.34 8.29
CA VAL A 107 -28.30 -14.91 7.19
C VAL A 107 -28.20 -16.45 7.20
N TRP A 108 -29.32 -17.11 6.86
CA TRP A 108 -29.57 -18.56 6.81
C TRP A 108 -28.48 -19.40 6.11
N PRO A 109 -28.39 -20.73 6.43
CA PRO A 109 -27.19 -21.58 6.23
C PRO A 109 -26.96 -22.10 4.81
N PHE A 110 -27.52 -21.53 3.77
CA PHE A 110 -27.22 -21.87 2.39
C PHE A 110 -26.11 -20.96 1.84
N ILE A 111 -24.86 -21.31 2.14
CA ILE A 111 -23.72 -20.70 1.45
C ILE A 111 -23.53 -21.49 0.15
N PRO A 112 -23.69 -20.87 -1.04
CA PRO A 112 -23.45 -21.57 -2.29
C PRO A 112 -22.00 -22.01 -2.38
N ILE A 113 -21.75 -23.17 -3.01
CA ILE A 113 -20.40 -23.64 -3.31
C ILE A 113 -19.73 -22.59 -4.20
N PHE A 114 -18.60 -22.05 -3.71
CA PHE A 114 -17.88 -21.00 -4.40
C PHE A 114 -17.23 -21.57 -5.66
N GLN A 115 -17.59 -21.00 -6.83
CA GLN A 115 -17.11 -21.48 -8.13
C GLN A 115 -15.76 -20.86 -8.47
N ILE A 116 -14.94 -21.56 -9.25
CA ILE A 116 -13.61 -21.10 -9.65
C ILE A 116 -13.69 -19.80 -10.46
N ASP A 117 -14.67 -19.68 -11.36
CA ASP A 117 -14.86 -18.48 -12.19
C ASP A 117 -15.22 -17.25 -11.34
N GLU A 118 -16.08 -17.41 -10.34
CA GLU A 118 -16.42 -16.37 -9.38
C GLU A 118 -15.18 -15.94 -8.58
N TYR A 119 -14.36 -16.92 -8.18
CA TYR A 119 -13.11 -16.64 -7.48
C TYR A 119 -12.13 -15.84 -8.36
N GLU A 120 -11.98 -16.18 -9.63
CA GLU A 120 -11.08 -15.44 -10.54
C GLU A 120 -11.54 -14.00 -10.77
N GLU A 121 -12.84 -13.72 -10.78
CA GLU A 121 -13.36 -12.36 -10.81
C GLU A 121 -13.06 -11.61 -9.51
N GLU A 122 -13.29 -12.23 -8.37
CA GLU A 122 -12.99 -11.64 -7.07
C GLU A 122 -11.48 -11.43 -6.87
N LEU A 123 -10.65 -12.35 -7.37
CA LEU A 123 -9.20 -12.19 -7.36
C LEU A 123 -8.76 -10.92 -8.12
N LYS A 124 -9.35 -10.65 -9.29
CA LYS A 124 -9.04 -9.43 -10.05
C LYS A 124 -9.47 -8.17 -9.29
N LYS A 125 -10.64 -8.20 -8.63
CA LYS A 125 -11.16 -7.06 -7.87
C LYS A 125 -10.33 -6.76 -6.63
N HIS A 126 -9.91 -7.80 -5.89
CA HIS A 126 -9.30 -7.68 -4.57
C HIS A 126 -7.79 -7.89 -4.54
N LYS A 127 -7.15 -8.06 -5.69
CA LYS A 127 -5.69 -8.29 -5.79
C LYS A 127 -4.88 -7.23 -5.06
N LYS A 128 -5.19 -5.94 -5.27
CA LYS A 128 -4.46 -4.83 -4.64
C LYS A 128 -4.68 -4.77 -3.13
N ASP A 129 -5.89 -5.04 -2.68
CA ASP A 129 -6.25 -5.03 -1.25
C ASP A 129 -5.55 -6.18 -0.52
N ALA A 130 -5.55 -7.36 -1.11
CA ALA A 130 -4.86 -8.53 -0.58
C ALA A 130 -3.35 -8.33 -0.55
N GLU A 131 -2.77 -7.72 -1.58
CA GLU A 131 -1.35 -7.36 -1.61
C GLU A 131 -1.00 -6.39 -0.47
N TYR A 132 -1.82 -5.35 -0.26
CA TYR A 132 -1.66 -4.43 0.86
C TYR A 132 -1.65 -5.16 2.20
N LEU A 133 -2.65 -6.03 2.45
CA LEU A 133 -2.74 -6.79 3.69
C LEU A 133 -1.53 -7.73 3.90
N VAL A 134 -1.12 -8.44 2.85
CA VAL A 134 0.07 -9.29 2.91
C VAL A 134 1.31 -8.47 3.27
N ARG A 135 1.54 -7.35 2.58
CA ARG A 135 2.70 -6.50 2.84
C ARG A 135 2.66 -5.90 4.25
N TYR A 136 1.51 -5.43 4.68
CA TYR A 136 1.31 -4.83 6.00
C TYR A 136 1.51 -5.84 7.14
N HIS A 137 0.80 -6.97 7.11
CA HIS A 137 0.85 -7.96 8.19
C HIS A 137 2.20 -8.67 8.29
N TYR A 138 2.86 -8.88 7.18
CA TYR A 138 4.13 -9.62 7.14
C TYR A 138 5.36 -8.74 6.97
N LYS A 139 5.21 -7.42 7.10
CA LYS A 139 6.29 -6.44 7.04
C LYS A 139 7.14 -6.58 5.78
N LEU A 140 6.49 -6.70 4.64
CA LEU A 140 7.13 -6.60 3.33
C LEU A 140 7.19 -5.13 2.88
N PRO A 141 8.13 -4.77 1.99
CA PRO A 141 8.22 -3.39 1.48
C PRO A 141 6.90 -2.91 0.88
N MET A 142 6.46 -1.72 1.27
CA MET A 142 5.20 -1.11 0.80
C MET A 142 5.43 0.03 -0.18
N TYR A 143 6.43 0.86 0.09
CA TYR A 143 6.68 2.09 -0.66
C TYR A 143 7.91 1.91 -1.55
N TYR A 144 7.70 1.57 -2.82
CA TYR A 144 8.75 1.38 -3.81
C TYR A 144 8.25 1.69 -5.22
N GLY A 145 9.19 2.04 -6.09
CA GLY A 145 8.90 2.40 -7.47
C GLY A 145 8.35 3.82 -7.64
N ILE A 146 8.38 4.29 -8.86
CA ILE A 146 7.94 5.65 -9.20
C ILE A 146 6.45 5.85 -8.91
N GLU A 147 5.63 4.85 -9.17
CA GLU A 147 4.18 4.94 -8.92
C GLU A 147 3.87 5.18 -7.44
N ALA A 148 4.56 4.47 -6.53
CA ALA A 148 4.40 4.70 -5.10
C ALA A 148 4.79 6.14 -4.72
N MET A 149 5.93 6.63 -5.21
CA MET A 149 6.36 8.02 -4.97
C MET A 149 5.34 9.04 -5.48
N GLN A 150 4.74 8.82 -6.65
CA GLN A 150 3.70 9.68 -7.20
C GLN A 150 2.44 9.71 -6.31
N VAL A 151 2.03 8.56 -5.80
CA VAL A 151 0.85 8.45 -4.92
C VAL A 151 1.09 9.14 -3.58
N ILE A 152 2.22 8.84 -2.91
CA ILE A 152 2.52 9.40 -1.59
C ILE A 152 2.84 10.91 -1.64
N SER A 153 3.30 11.41 -2.77
CA SER A 153 3.49 12.86 -2.99
C SER A 153 2.17 13.64 -3.14
N SER A 154 1.03 12.95 -3.19
CA SER A 154 -0.30 13.57 -3.28
C SER A 154 -0.43 14.61 -4.39
N ASN A 155 0.21 14.38 -5.55
CA ASN A 155 0.31 15.31 -6.68
C ASN A 155 1.09 16.62 -6.37
N ASN A 156 1.87 16.65 -5.31
CA ASN A 156 2.78 17.75 -5.03
C ASN A 156 4.12 17.49 -5.72
N VAL A 157 4.48 18.40 -6.66
CA VAL A 157 5.72 18.31 -7.46
C VAL A 157 6.95 18.36 -6.57
N GLU A 158 6.97 19.26 -5.61
CA GLU A 158 8.08 19.45 -4.67
C GLU A 158 8.31 18.18 -3.85
N GLN A 159 7.27 17.63 -3.24
CA GLN A 159 7.36 16.38 -2.51
C GLN A 159 7.84 15.21 -3.36
N PHE A 160 7.34 15.10 -4.58
CA PHE A 160 7.81 14.05 -5.49
C PHE A 160 9.31 14.19 -5.79
N LEU A 161 9.77 15.41 -6.03
CA LEU A 161 11.17 15.68 -6.33
C LEU A 161 12.07 15.50 -5.10
N ASP A 162 11.57 15.78 -3.89
CA ASP A 162 12.26 15.47 -2.65
C ASP A 162 12.47 13.95 -2.50
N PHE A 163 11.41 13.16 -2.64
CA PHE A 163 11.51 11.70 -2.57
C PHE A 163 12.46 11.13 -3.64
N ALA A 164 12.35 11.65 -4.86
CA ALA A 164 13.25 11.25 -5.95
C ALA A 164 14.71 11.64 -5.67
N GLY A 165 14.94 12.79 -5.05
CA GLY A 165 16.25 13.27 -4.62
C GLY A 165 16.87 12.37 -3.57
N GLU A 166 16.15 12.06 -2.49
CA GLU A 166 16.63 11.18 -1.42
C GLU A 166 16.94 9.76 -1.91
N ILE A 167 16.11 9.20 -2.76
CA ILE A 167 16.38 7.91 -3.43
C ILE A 167 17.67 8.00 -4.25
N PHE A 168 17.85 9.10 -4.99
CA PHE A 168 19.02 9.30 -5.82
C PHE A 168 20.30 9.49 -4.99
N GLU A 169 20.24 10.27 -3.90
CA GLU A 169 21.37 10.46 -2.98
C GLU A 169 21.75 9.14 -2.30
N PHE A 170 20.77 8.36 -1.87
CA PHE A 170 21.01 7.03 -1.34
C PHE A 170 21.72 6.14 -2.36
N ARG A 171 21.34 6.22 -3.63
CA ARG A 171 22.00 5.50 -4.71
C ARG A 171 23.47 5.90 -4.85
N ILE A 172 23.75 7.20 -4.86
CA ILE A 172 25.11 7.72 -4.93
C ILE A 172 25.94 7.21 -3.72
N ALA A 173 25.36 7.29 -2.52
CA ALA A 173 26.03 6.82 -1.30
C ALA A 173 26.38 5.32 -1.38
N LEU A 174 25.47 4.49 -1.91
CA LEU A 174 25.74 3.06 -2.14
C LEU A 174 26.88 2.83 -3.14
N ASP A 175 26.96 3.61 -4.20
CA ASP A 175 28.04 3.50 -5.19
C ASP A 175 29.40 3.84 -4.57
N TYR A 176 29.45 4.87 -3.72
CA TYR A 176 30.69 5.24 -3.00
C TYR A 176 31.08 4.23 -1.94
N ALA A 177 30.12 3.78 -1.11
CA ALA A 177 30.40 2.91 0.03
C ALA A 177 30.82 1.51 -0.38
N SER A 178 30.29 0.99 -1.46
CA SER A 178 30.40 -0.44 -1.78
C SER A 178 31.52 -0.80 -2.75
N LYS A 179 32.25 0.17 -3.33
CA LYS A 179 33.13 -0.05 -4.51
C LYS A 179 32.44 -0.94 -5.57
N ARG A 180 31.12 -1.00 -5.53
CA ARG A 180 30.30 -1.87 -6.37
C ARG A 180 30.37 -1.41 -7.82
N LYS A 181 30.29 -2.36 -8.71
CA LYS A 181 30.17 -2.08 -10.15
C LYS A 181 29.00 -1.14 -10.38
N LYS A 182 29.23 -0.08 -11.18
CA LYS A 182 28.16 0.80 -11.69
C LYS A 182 27.00 -0.07 -12.20
N GLY A 183 25.79 0.18 -11.73
CA GLY A 183 24.60 -0.53 -12.23
C GLY A 183 23.82 -1.39 -11.21
N THR A 184 24.20 -1.40 -9.91
CA THR A 184 23.38 -2.10 -8.91
C THR A 184 22.07 -1.34 -8.70
N LEU A 185 20.94 -2.02 -8.85
CA LEU A 185 19.61 -1.45 -8.58
C LEU A 185 19.40 -1.23 -7.08
N ILE A 186 18.58 -0.25 -6.72
CA ILE A 186 18.14 -0.04 -5.34
C ILE A 186 17.03 -1.05 -5.05
N SER A 187 17.22 -1.89 -4.04
CA SER A 187 16.24 -2.91 -3.66
C SER A 187 14.91 -2.27 -3.21
N GLN A 188 13.81 -3.02 -3.30
CA GLN A 188 12.51 -2.56 -2.79
C GLN A 188 12.58 -2.21 -1.30
N GLU A 189 13.33 -2.99 -0.52
CA GLU A 189 13.54 -2.76 0.91
C GLU A 189 14.26 -1.46 1.19
N ASP A 190 15.26 -1.12 0.41
CA ASP A 190 16.00 0.14 0.58
C ASP A 190 15.17 1.33 0.11
N GLN A 191 14.42 1.20 -0.98
CA GLN A 191 13.45 2.22 -1.41
C GLN A 191 12.42 2.49 -0.31
N ASP A 192 11.82 1.45 0.26
CA ASP A 192 10.83 1.56 1.34
C ASP A 192 11.40 2.25 2.58
N LYS A 193 12.64 1.90 2.98
CA LYS A 193 13.33 2.55 4.11
C LYS A 193 13.58 4.03 3.86
N VAL A 194 14.07 4.40 2.69
CA VAL A 194 14.34 5.80 2.35
C VAL A 194 13.05 6.61 2.37
N LEU A 195 12.00 6.12 1.71
CA LEU A 195 10.71 6.82 1.65
C LEU A 195 10.04 6.91 3.02
N THR A 196 10.16 5.87 3.85
CA THR A 196 9.66 5.89 5.23
C THR A 196 10.40 6.94 6.06
N LYS A 197 11.74 7.00 5.95
CA LYS A 197 12.54 8.02 6.64
C LYS A 197 12.14 9.44 6.22
N CYS A 198 11.94 9.69 4.93
CA CYS A 198 11.47 10.99 4.46
C CYS A 198 10.09 11.35 5.04
N ALA A 199 9.20 10.36 5.17
CA ALA A 199 7.89 10.59 5.80
C ALA A 199 8.01 10.90 7.30
N GLU A 200 8.91 10.23 8.02
CA GLU A 200 9.19 10.48 9.43
C GLU A 200 9.77 11.89 9.63
N GLU A 201 10.72 12.33 8.80
CA GLU A 201 11.27 13.68 8.84
C GLU A 201 10.19 14.75 8.62
N LYS A 202 9.34 14.57 7.61
CA LYS A 202 8.19 15.48 7.38
C LYS A 202 7.17 15.45 8.54
N TRP A 203 7.00 14.30 9.19
CA TRP A 203 6.16 14.19 10.37
C TRP A 203 6.71 15.01 11.56
N ASP A 204 8.02 14.96 11.77
CA ASP A 204 8.68 15.72 12.82
C ASP A 204 8.68 17.24 12.51
N ASP A 205 8.75 17.61 11.24
CA ASP A 205 8.68 19.01 10.81
C ASP A 205 7.34 19.69 11.12
N ILE A 206 6.25 18.94 11.26
CA ILE A 206 4.96 19.47 11.70
C ILE A 206 5.11 20.21 13.03
N LEU A 207 5.89 19.64 13.97
CA LEU A 207 6.13 20.28 15.29
C LEU A 207 6.91 21.57 15.21
N ARG A 208 7.76 21.72 14.20
CA ARG A 208 8.60 22.90 14.00
C ARG A 208 7.90 23.99 13.20
N THR A 209 7.04 23.57 12.26
CA THR A 209 6.42 24.48 11.29
C THR A 209 5.14 25.11 11.82
N PHE A 210 4.36 24.38 12.62
CA PHE A 210 3.04 24.83 13.09
C PHE A 210 3.03 25.10 14.58
N SER A 211 2.44 26.22 14.99
CA SER A 211 2.28 26.59 16.42
C SER A 211 1.51 25.55 17.22
N ARG A 212 0.58 24.83 16.58
CA ARG A 212 -0.20 23.72 17.15
C ARG A 212 0.21 22.37 16.58
N GLY A 213 1.51 22.16 16.31
CA GLY A 213 2.02 20.95 15.66
C GLY A 213 1.64 19.67 16.41
N THR A 214 1.63 19.67 17.72
CA THR A 214 1.25 18.51 18.56
C THR A 214 -0.21 18.13 18.36
N GLU A 215 -1.13 19.08 18.32
CA GLU A 215 -2.56 18.85 18.09
C GLU A 215 -2.80 18.33 16.68
N ILE A 216 -2.11 18.90 15.69
CA ILE A 216 -2.18 18.44 14.30
C ILE A 216 -1.70 17.00 14.20
N GLN A 217 -0.56 16.65 14.78
CA GLN A 217 -0.05 15.27 14.79
C GLN A 217 -1.04 14.32 15.49
N ARG A 218 -1.60 14.72 16.62
CA ARG A 218 -2.59 13.92 17.34
C ARG A 218 -3.85 13.69 16.51
N PHE A 219 -4.33 14.72 15.83
CA PHE A 219 -5.50 14.65 14.97
C PHE A 219 -5.26 13.67 13.80
N ILE A 220 -4.15 13.84 13.06
CA ILE A 220 -3.79 12.95 11.95
C ILE A 220 -3.60 11.50 12.43
N THR A 221 -2.93 11.32 13.58
CA THR A 221 -2.74 10.00 14.18
C THR A 221 -4.06 9.32 14.51
N ASN A 222 -5.02 10.05 15.06
CA ASN A 222 -6.34 9.48 15.39
C ASN A 222 -7.11 9.10 14.13
N ILE A 223 -7.08 9.94 13.11
CA ILE A 223 -7.65 9.62 11.79
C ILE A 223 -7.02 8.37 11.20
N ALA A 224 -5.69 8.29 11.18
CA ALA A 224 -4.94 7.14 10.67
C ALA A 224 -5.30 5.86 11.44
N LYS A 225 -5.37 5.91 12.78
CA LYS A 225 -5.77 4.76 13.60
C LYS A 225 -7.18 4.25 13.26
N ILE A 226 -8.13 5.14 13.02
CA ILE A 226 -9.50 4.76 12.62
C ILE A 226 -9.46 4.11 11.24
N GLY A 227 -8.74 4.71 10.28
CA GLY A 227 -8.60 4.18 8.93
C GLY A 227 -7.93 2.81 8.90
N ILE A 228 -6.79 2.66 9.59
CA ILE A 228 -6.05 1.40 9.69
C ILE A 228 -6.93 0.32 10.32
N LYS A 229 -7.57 0.60 11.46
CA LYS A 229 -8.47 -0.35 12.12
C LYS A 229 -9.63 -0.81 11.23
N GLY A 230 -10.08 0.05 10.31
CA GLY A 230 -11.08 -0.31 9.30
C GLY A 230 -10.51 -1.18 8.17
N LEU A 231 -9.30 -0.87 7.69
CA LEU A 231 -8.66 -1.55 6.57
C LEU A 231 -8.01 -2.90 6.94
N GLU A 232 -7.52 -3.04 8.18
CA GLU A 232 -6.88 -4.26 8.68
C GLU A 232 -7.82 -5.46 8.76
N LYS A 233 -9.12 -5.23 8.79
CA LYS A 233 -10.09 -6.31 8.82
C LYS A 233 -10.21 -6.94 7.44
N ASN A 234 -9.90 -8.23 7.31
CA ASN A 234 -10.16 -9.00 6.09
C ASN A 234 -11.63 -8.94 5.65
N THR A 235 -12.52 -8.55 6.55
CA THR A 235 -13.96 -8.38 6.32
C THR A 235 -14.35 -6.99 5.85
N ALA A 236 -13.38 -6.06 5.71
CA ALA A 236 -13.68 -4.73 5.21
C ALA A 236 -14.34 -4.81 3.83
N SER A 237 -15.48 -4.13 3.69
CA SER A 237 -16.18 -4.06 2.41
C SER A 237 -15.50 -3.02 1.52
N TYR A 238 -14.87 -3.43 0.44
CA TYR A 238 -14.23 -2.52 -0.53
C TYR A 238 -15.21 -2.01 -1.60
N SER A 239 -16.48 -2.38 -1.52
CA SER A 239 -17.54 -1.86 -2.38
C SER A 239 -18.56 -1.08 -1.54
N GLY A 240 -18.43 0.24 -1.53
CA GLY A 240 -19.50 1.14 -1.06
C GLY A 240 -19.67 1.28 0.45
N GLY A 241 -18.68 0.98 1.25
CA GLY A 241 -18.75 1.14 2.72
C GLY A 241 -17.40 1.18 3.40
N THR A 242 -16.34 1.17 2.62
CA THR A 242 -14.97 1.30 3.11
C THR A 242 -14.65 2.74 3.46
N PHE A 243 -13.76 2.89 4.42
CA PHE A 243 -13.08 4.14 4.73
C PHE A 243 -12.25 4.61 3.52
N THR A 244 -12.94 5.09 2.49
CA THR A 244 -12.32 5.72 1.32
C THR A 244 -12.05 7.21 1.57
N GLY A 245 -12.52 7.73 2.70
CA GLY A 245 -12.30 9.11 3.13
C GLY A 245 -12.97 9.40 4.46
N ILE A 246 -12.49 10.41 5.15
CA ILE A 246 -13.12 10.99 6.32
C ILE A 246 -13.83 12.25 5.88
N GLY A 247 -15.15 12.23 5.96
CA GLY A 247 -15.98 13.39 5.71
C GLY A 247 -16.37 14.07 7.03
N ILE A 248 -16.06 15.33 7.17
CA ILE A 248 -16.58 16.16 8.27
C ILE A 248 -17.72 17.01 7.70
N LYS A 249 -18.87 17.00 8.37
CA LYS A 249 -20.00 17.82 7.92
C LYS A 249 -19.66 19.30 8.03
N ARG A 250 -19.84 20.03 6.93
CA ARG A 250 -19.54 21.48 6.90
C ARG A 250 -20.29 22.28 7.98
N SER A 251 -21.49 21.85 8.38
CA SER A 251 -22.26 22.43 9.46
C SER A 251 -21.64 22.22 10.84
N GLU A 252 -20.94 21.10 11.06
CA GLU A 252 -20.23 20.80 12.30
C GLU A 252 -18.95 21.64 12.38
N ILE A 253 -18.19 21.74 11.27
CA ILE A 253 -17.01 22.60 11.19
C ILE A 253 -17.39 24.07 11.50
N ARG A 254 -18.48 24.59 10.93
CA ARG A 254 -18.91 25.96 11.20
C ARG A 254 -19.27 26.20 12.65
N LYS A 255 -19.97 25.27 13.30
CA LYS A 255 -20.32 25.36 14.71
C LYS A 255 -19.08 25.42 15.59
N GLU A 256 -18.10 24.54 15.34
CA GLU A 256 -16.85 24.48 16.09
C GLU A 256 -15.95 25.71 15.86
N LEU A 257 -15.95 26.24 14.62
CA LEU A 257 -15.17 27.45 14.27
C LEU A 257 -15.78 28.74 14.76
N GLU A 258 -17.11 28.77 15.01
CA GLU A 258 -17.82 29.90 15.64
C GLU A 258 -17.60 29.95 17.17
N GLU A 259 -17.13 28.84 17.79
CA GLU A 259 -16.69 28.84 19.17
C GLU A 259 -15.31 29.55 19.27
N GLU A 260 -15.15 30.50 20.20
CA GLU A 260 -13.92 31.31 20.37
C GLU A 260 -12.61 30.51 20.43
N GLN A 261 -12.68 29.23 20.80
CA GLN A 261 -11.52 28.32 20.87
C GLN A 261 -10.81 28.10 19.56
N TYR A 262 -11.49 28.24 18.43
CA TYR A 262 -10.99 27.87 17.09
C TYR A 262 -10.92 29.06 16.13
N SER A 263 -11.23 30.26 16.59
CA SER A 263 -11.20 31.50 15.78
C SER A 263 -9.80 31.80 15.18
N GLU A 264 -8.74 31.26 15.77
CA GLU A 264 -7.35 31.38 15.27
C GLU A 264 -7.01 30.43 14.12
N LEU A 265 -7.91 29.51 13.73
CA LEU A 265 -7.70 28.56 12.64
C LEU A 265 -8.30 29.04 11.30
N LEU A 266 -8.97 30.18 11.32
CA LEU A 266 -9.48 30.91 10.16
C LEU A 266 -8.52 31.99 9.72
#